data_1f8e32852a7720550c0078f5b31100c7
#
_entry.id   1f8e32852a7720550c0078f5b31100c7
#
_cell.length_a   1.000
_cell.length_b   1.000
_cell.length_c   1.000
_cell.angle_alpha   90.00
_cell.angle_beta   90.00
_cell.angle_gamma   90.00
#
_symmetry.space_group_name_H-M   'P 1'
#
loop_
_entity.id
_entity.type
_entity.pdbx_description
1 polymer ?
#
loop_
_entity_poly.entity_id
_entity_poly.type
_entity_poly.pdbx_seq_one_letter_code
_entity_poly.pdbx_strand_id
1 'polypeptide(L)'
;MDPSEETRRWISELVGVPVDEHLERSCQAWAALGAALAAVTEAPVPAETEPAVQMRFPALVEPPAAKSPDQEGGKEEPPATRQPWELTLTDAGELLRTGRLSTVEFVRSVLDRISATEPHVLAWARTQPEAALAQAERSDRLLRQGTYLGPLHGIPLGIKDVYCTAGIETTAGSRVLRDFVPSFDATVIRRLREAGAILLGKTATTEFAYADPAATRNPWNPAHTPGGSSSGSAAGLAAGMCLGALGTQTGGSIIRPAAFCGVVGLKPTYGRVSRHGLIPLAWSLDHAGAMARTVRDVASLLAAMAGPDPHDPSAAAEPVPAYVEALRQAPRGLTAGIPDRYFLERSSPEMAAAFQEAVQVLDRLGVRVHEVKLPDGFEAGVSAGRVIMYAEGAAFHRDQFKTRWQDYGPKLAGLVEAGLLIPAASYLRAQQIRSLAIAAMRRLLSDVDVLLTPSTPGPAPEGLASTGDSVFNSPASTFGLPALGLPMGFAPSGLPLGLQIMGRPFDECTVLRVGAAYEAATPWHDQRPAL
;
A
#
# COMPACT_ATOMS: atom_id res chain seq x y z
N MET A 1 9.54 -9.12 -33.26
CA MET A 1 10.80 -9.26 -34.02
C MET A 1 11.69 -10.23 -33.25
N ASP A 2 12.13 -11.28 -33.89
CA ASP A 2 13.11 -12.19 -33.30
C ASP A 2 14.49 -11.52 -33.36
N PRO A 3 15.17 -11.26 -32.23
CA PRO A 3 16.49 -10.62 -32.26
C PRO A 3 17.50 -11.50 -32.99
N SER A 4 18.44 -10.89 -33.72
CA SER A 4 19.52 -11.62 -34.33
C SER A 4 20.37 -12.37 -33.28
N GLU A 5 21.07 -13.43 -33.64
CA GLU A 5 21.94 -14.21 -32.77
C GLU A 5 23.02 -13.31 -32.10
N GLU A 6 23.52 -12.36 -32.84
CA GLU A 6 24.49 -11.36 -32.34
C GLU A 6 23.87 -10.43 -31.29
N THR A 7 22.62 -9.99 -31.48
CA THR A 7 21.87 -9.19 -30.50
C THR A 7 21.62 -10.00 -29.22
N ARG A 8 21.26 -11.28 -29.32
CA ARG A 8 21.05 -12.17 -28.18
C ARG A 8 22.34 -12.39 -27.40
N ARG A 9 23.44 -12.60 -28.09
CA ARG A 9 24.75 -12.77 -27.47
C ARG A 9 25.16 -11.48 -26.72
N TRP A 10 25.02 -10.31 -27.34
CA TRP A 10 25.31 -9.02 -26.73
C TRP A 10 24.45 -8.78 -25.47
N ILE A 11 23.14 -9.09 -25.53
CA ILE A 11 22.24 -8.98 -24.37
C ILE A 11 22.69 -9.96 -23.27
N SER A 12 23.02 -11.22 -23.60
CA SER A 12 23.51 -12.20 -22.63
C SER A 12 24.80 -11.75 -21.93
N GLU A 13 25.73 -11.16 -22.67
CA GLU A 13 26.97 -10.62 -22.10
C GLU A 13 26.68 -9.42 -21.15
N LEU A 14 25.76 -8.54 -21.52
CA LEU A 14 25.40 -7.36 -20.73
C LEU A 14 24.62 -7.72 -19.45
N VAL A 15 23.66 -8.62 -19.56
CA VAL A 15 22.80 -9.07 -18.45
C VAL A 15 23.51 -10.09 -17.58
N GLY A 16 24.49 -10.81 -18.15
CA GLY A 16 25.29 -11.83 -17.47
C GLY A 16 24.60 -13.18 -17.32
N VAL A 17 23.54 -13.45 -18.11
CA VAL A 17 22.81 -14.73 -18.15
C VAL A 17 22.43 -15.11 -19.58
N PRO A 18 22.23 -16.42 -19.90
CA PRO A 18 21.82 -16.86 -21.23
C PRO A 18 20.42 -16.34 -21.57
N VAL A 19 20.26 -15.58 -22.64
CA VAL A 19 18.98 -14.97 -23.04
C VAL A 19 18.04 -15.99 -23.70
N ASP A 20 18.58 -16.99 -24.39
CA ASP A 20 17.77 -17.96 -25.16
C ASP A 20 16.79 -18.79 -24.29
N GLU A 21 17.13 -19.02 -23.03
CA GLU A 21 16.26 -19.74 -22.09
C GLU A 21 15.13 -18.87 -21.49
N HIS A 22 15.18 -17.55 -21.69
CA HIS A 22 14.33 -16.58 -20.98
C HIS A 22 13.49 -15.66 -21.90
N LEU A 23 13.73 -15.67 -23.21
CA LEU A 23 13.12 -14.73 -24.16
C LEU A 23 11.59 -14.73 -24.09
N GLU A 24 10.95 -15.90 -23.99
CA GLU A 24 9.48 -16.00 -23.86
C GLU A 24 8.96 -15.46 -22.54
N ARG A 25 9.71 -15.64 -21.45
CA ARG A 25 9.33 -15.20 -20.11
C ARG A 25 9.41 -13.68 -19.96
N SER A 26 10.33 -13.05 -20.69
CA SER A 26 10.59 -11.61 -20.64
C SER A 26 9.70 -10.80 -21.61
N CYS A 27 9.00 -11.43 -22.57
CA CYS A 27 8.25 -10.73 -23.62
C CYS A 27 7.22 -9.72 -23.08
N GLN A 28 6.50 -10.04 -22.02
CA GLN A 28 5.52 -9.11 -21.42
C GLN A 28 6.20 -7.91 -20.73
N ALA A 29 7.33 -8.14 -20.03
CA ALA A 29 8.11 -7.09 -19.40
C ALA A 29 8.70 -6.14 -20.46
N TRP A 30 9.26 -6.70 -21.54
CA TRP A 30 9.80 -5.94 -22.67
C TRP A 30 8.73 -5.11 -23.38
N ALA A 31 7.55 -5.67 -23.63
CA ALA A 31 6.45 -4.95 -24.26
C ALA A 31 5.96 -3.77 -23.37
N ALA A 32 5.81 -4.03 -22.07
CA ALA A 32 5.41 -3.00 -21.11
C ALA A 32 6.47 -1.88 -20.97
N LEU A 33 7.75 -2.24 -20.95
CA LEU A 33 8.84 -1.27 -20.91
C LEU A 33 8.95 -0.49 -22.23
N GLY A 34 8.82 -1.15 -23.39
CA GLY A 34 8.86 -0.52 -24.70
C GLY A 34 7.81 0.58 -24.86
N ALA A 35 6.56 0.31 -24.45
CA ALA A 35 5.50 1.32 -24.46
C ALA A 35 5.81 2.51 -23.53
N ALA A 36 6.37 2.24 -22.34
CA ALA A 36 6.74 3.29 -21.40
C ALA A 36 7.94 4.12 -21.91
N LEU A 37 8.93 3.50 -22.54
CA LEU A 37 10.06 4.19 -23.15
C LEU A 37 9.62 5.06 -24.32
N ALA A 38 8.70 4.61 -25.18
CA ALA A 38 8.14 5.41 -26.25
C ALA A 38 7.45 6.67 -25.71
N ALA A 39 6.56 6.53 -24.72
CA ALA A 39 5.88 7.65 -24.09
C ALA A 39 6.86 8.66 -23.45
N VAL A 40 7.93 8.17 -22.82
CA VAL A 40 9.00 9.00 -22.24
C VAL A 40 9.79 9.72 -23.33
N THR A 41 10.08 9.07 -24.45
CA THR A 41 10.86 9.65 -25.55
C THR A 41 10.09 10.75 -26.28
N GLU A 42 8.81 10.57 -26.47
CA GLU A 42 7.94 11.51 -27.19
C GLU A 42 7.48 12.70 -26.33
N ALA A 43 7.49 12.56 -25.00
CA ALA A 43 7.02 13.62 -24.12
C ALA A 43 7.91 14.87 -24.20
N PRO A 44 7.34 16.08 -24.29
CA PRO A 44 8.10 17.31 -24.30
C PRO A 44 8.74 17.57 -22.93
N VAL A 45 10.05 17.84 -22.93
CA VAL A 45 10.81 18.19 -21.71
C VAL A 45 11.63 19.45 -22.00
N PRO A 46 11.38 20.58 -21.32
CA PRO A 46 12.23 21.75 -21.40
C PRO A 46 13.68 21.43 -21.03
N ALA A 47 14.65 22.05 -21.72
CA ALA A 47 16.06 21.75 -21.58
C ALA A 47 16.60 22.00 -20.14
N GLU A 48 16.02 22.95 -19.44
CA GLU A 48 16.38 23.33 -18.07
C GLU A 48 15.76 22.44 -16.98
N THR A 49 14.93 21.46 -17.35
CA THR A 49 14.26 20.59 -16.36
C THR A 49 15.25 19.65 -15.69
N GLU A 50 15.40 19.77 -14.39
CA GLU A 50 16.23 18.86 -13.60
C GLU A 50 15.54 17.51 -13.34
N PRO A 51 16.30 16.39 -13.32
CA PRO A 51 15.76 15.09 -12.93
C PRO A 51 15.33 15.05 -11.46
N ALA A 52 14.14 14.51 -11.17
CA ALA A 52 13.66 14.27 -9.80
C ALA A 52 14.30 13.00 -9.21
N VAL A 53 15.59 13.02 -8.95
CA VAL A 53 16.34 11.87 -8.40
C VAL A 53 15.86 11.53 -6.98
N GLN A 54 15.43 12.54 -6.23
CA GLN A 54 14.72 12.38 -4.94
C GLN A 54 13.46 13.22 -4.94
N MET A 55 12.33 12.63 -4.50
CA MET A 55 11.14 13.43 -4.24
C MET A 55 11.37 14.24 -2.96
N ARG A 56 11.47 15.57 -3.10
CA ARG A 56 11.43 16.51 -1.99
C ARG A 56 10.20 17.38 -2.13
N PHE A 57 9.44 17.47 -1.06
CA PHE A 57 8.31 18.38 -0.99
C PHE A 57 8.72 19.56 -0.10
N PRO A 58 8.57 20.83 -0.54
CA PRO A 58 8.71 21.96 0.37
C PRO A 58 7.65 21.87 1.47
N ALA A 59 7.96 22.41 2.65
CA ALA A 59 7.04 22.48 3.78
C ALA A 59 5.68 23.06 3.37
N LEU A 60 4.61 22.48 3.90
CA LEU A 60 3.27 23.03 3.74
C LEU A 60 3.19 24.36 4.47
N VAL A 61 2.56 25.35 3.84
CA VAL A 61 2.10 26.56 4.55
C VAL A 61 1.02 26.09 5.53
N GLU A 62 1.17 26.41 6.81
CA GLU A 62 0.22 25.98 7.85
C GLU A 62 -1.22 26.30 7.45
N PRO A 63 -2.13 25.33 7.52
CA PRO A 63 -3.54 25.61 7.37
C PRO A 63 -4.02 26.46 8.56
N PRO A 64 -4.95 27.41 8.35
CA PRO A 64 -5.46 28.23 9.43
C PRO A 64 -6.11 27.36 10.52
N ALA A 65 -5.77 27.64 11.78
CA ALA A 65 -6.26 26.93 12.94
C ALA A 65 -7.81 26.88 12.96
N ALA A 66 -8.38 25.70 12.82
CA ALA A 66 -9.82 25.50 12.91
C ALA A 66 -10.27 25.55 14.36
N LYS A 67 -11.26 26.42 14.65
CA LYS A 67 -11.94 26.47 15.94
C LYS A 67 -12.77 25.20 16.14
N SER A 68 -12.58 24.52 17.26
CA SER A 68 -13.31 23.32 17.67
C SER A 68 -14.80 23.64 17.92
N PRO A 69 -15.73 22.83 17.40
CA PRO A 69 -17.03 22.67 18.04
C PRO A 69 -17.02 21.37 18.86
N ASP A 70 -17.38 21.52 20.14
CA ASP A 70 -17.68 20.39 21.02
C ASP A 70 -18.87 19.61 20.46
N GLN A 71 -18.65 18.33 20.14
CA GLN A 71 -19.72 17.34 20.02
C GLN A 71 -19.27 16.08 20.76
N GLU A 72 -19.92 15.88 21.90
CA GLU A 72 -19.90 14.58 22.59
C GLU A 72 -20.55 13.53 21.70
N GLY A 73 -19.75 12.66 21.10
CA GLY A 73 -20.21 11.46 20.43
C GLY A 73 -20.65 10.43 21.47
N GLY A 74 -21.92 10.03 21.44
CA GLY A 74 -22.46 8.98 22.28
C GLY A 74 -21.65 7.68 22.10
N LYS A 75 -21.23 7.10 23.22
CA LYS A 75 -20.57 5.78 23.27
C LYS A 75 -21.65 4.72 23.07
N GLU A 76 -21.74 4.14 21.89
CA GLU A 76 -22.40 2.85 21.75
C GLU A 76 -21.49 1.77 22.38
N GLU A 77 -22.03 1.03 23.34
CA GLU A 77 -21.36 -0.17 23.85
C GLU A 77 -21.22 -1.19 22.71
N PRO A 78 -20.01 -1.78 22.50
CA PRO A 78 -19.88 -2.83 21.51
C PRO A 78 -20.80 -4.00 21.86
N PRO A 79 -21.52 -4.57 20.88
CA PRO A 79 -22.45 -5.66 21.12
C PRO A 79 -21.73 -6.87 21.75
N ALA A 80 -22.31 -7.41 22.81
CA ALA A 80 -21.77 -8.45 23.70
C ALA A 80 -21.51 -9.83 23.04
N THR A 81 -21.58 -9.93 21.71
CA THR A 81 -21.53 -11.18 20.94
C THR A 81 -20.39 -11.30 19.93
N ARG A 82 -19.59 -10.22 19.72
CA ARG A 82 -18.47 -10.30 18.76
C ARG A 82 -17.28 -11.06 19.35
N GLN A 83 -16.72 -11.97 18.54
CA GLN A 83 -15.47 -12.64 18.89
C GLN A 83 -14.32 -11.61 18.92
N PRO A 84 -13.30 -11.77 19.78
CA PRO A 84 -12.20 -10.78 19.87
C PRO A 84 -11.52 -10.47 18.53
N TRP A 85 -11.33 -11.46 17.65
CA TRP A 85 -10.74 -11.28 16.32
C TRP A 85 -11.64 -10.47 15.34
N GLU A 86 -12.93 -10.27 15.67
CA GLU A 86 -13.86 -9.45 14.88
C GLU A 86 -13.81 -7.97 15.23
N LEU A 87 -13.19 -7.61 16.33
CA LEU A 87 -13.07 -6.23 16.77
C LEU A 87 -12.25 -5.38 15.79
N THR A 88 -12.51 -4.08 15.77
CA THR A 88 -11.58 -3.12 15.18
C THR A 88 -10.37 -2.95 16.10
N LEU A 89 -9.25 -2.43 15.58
CA LEU A 89 -8.08 -2.10 16.39
C LEU A 89 -8.45 -1.13 17.51
N THR A 90 -9.27 -0.13 17.18
CA THR A 90 -9.74 0.90 18.13
C THR A 90 -10.57 0.28 19.26
N ASP A 91 -11.54 -0.57 18.94
CA ASP A 91 -12.41 -1.22 19.96
C ASP A 91 -11.61 -2.17 20.84
N ALA A 92 -10.75 -2.97 20.23
CA ALA A 92 -9.86 -3.87 20.97
C ALA A 92 -8.94 -3.10 21.92
N GLY A 93 -8.32 -2.01 21.45
CA GLY A 93 -7.46 -1.16 22.27
C GLY A 93 -8.18 -0.58 23.49
N GLU A 94 -9.45 -0.19 23.36
CA GLU A 94 -10.26 0.30 24.50
C GLU A 94 -10.61 -0.82 25.50
N LEU A 95 -10.96 -2.02 25.02
CA LEU A 95 -11.22 -3.18 25.88
C LEU A 95 -9.95 -3.60 26.66
N LEU A 96 -8.79 -3.62 25.99
CA LEU A 96 -7.50 -3.91 26.63
C LEU A 96 -7.17 -2.85 27.67
N ARG A 97 -7.29 -1.56 27.33
CA ARG A 97 -6.99 -0.44 28.23
C ARG A 97 -7.86 -0.46 29.49
N THR A 98 -9.12 -0.87 29.37
CA THR A 98 -10.05 -0.94 30.50
C THR A 98 -10.04 -2.27 31.24
N GLY A 99 -9.20 -3.24 30.82
CA GLY A 99 -9.11 -4.57 31.44
C GLY A 99 -10.33 -5.48 31.19
N ARG A 100 -11.20 -5.12 30.25
CA ARG A 100 -12.38 -5.91 29.85
C ARG A 100 -12.01 -7.08 28.92
N LEU A 101 -10.81 -7.04 28.35
CA LEU A 101 -10.18 -8.10 27.56
C LEU A 101 -8.73 -8.18 27.96
N SER A 102 -8.17 -9.38 28.17
CA SER A 102 -6.73 -9.53 28.32
C SER A 102 -6.03 -9.66 26.97
N THR A 103 -4.79 -9.20 26.88
CA THR A 103 -4.01 -9.32 25.65
C THR A 103 -3.78 -10.78 25.27
N VAL A 104 -3.59 -11.67 26.27
CA VAL A 104 -3.41 -13.11 26.03
C VAL A 104 -4.67 -13.74 25.43
N GLU A 105 -5.87 -13.48 25.97
CA GLU A 105 -7.13 -13.96 25.40
C GLU A 105 -7.34 -13.46 23.97
N PHE A 106 -7.02 -12.18 23.75
CA PHE A 106 -7.16 -11.55 22.45
C PHE A 106 -6.23 -12.18 21.40
N VAL A 107 -4.93 -12.27 21.69
CA VAL A 107 -3.96 -12.87 20.77
C VAL A 107 -4.28 -14.33 20.52
N ARG A 108 -4.73 -15.09 21.54
CA ARG A 108 -5.16 -16.48 21.38
C ARG A 108 -6.34 -16.59 20.42
N SER A 109 -7.38 -15.77 20.58
CA SER A 109 -8.52 -15.73 19.66
C SER A 109 -8.10 -15.46 18.20
N VAL A 110 -7.12 -14.57 17.99
CA VAL A 110 -6.60 -14.29 16.64
C VAL A 110 -5.76 -15.47 16.10
N LEU A 111 -4.95 -16.12 16.94
CA LEU A 111 -4.17 -17.29 16.54
C LEU A 111 -5.07 -18.50 16.22
N ASP A 112 -6.15 -18.70 16.95
CA ASP A 112 -7.16 -19.74 16.68
C ASP A 112 -7.85 -19.46 15.33
N ARG A 113 -8.15 -18.17 15.04
CA ARG A 113 -8.70 -17.75 13.74
C ARG A 113 -7.71 -18.00 12.60
N ILE A 114 -6.41 -17.71 12.81
CA ILE A 114 -5.36 -18.05 11.84
C ILE A 114 -5.36 -19.55 11.58
N SER A 115 -5.30 -20.37 12.62
CA SER A 115 -5.29 -21.83 12.50
C SER A 115 -6.47 -22.37 11.70
N ALA A 116 -7.66 -21.82 11.90
CA ALA A 116 -8.88 -22.24 11.22
C ALA A 116 -8.94 -21.82 9.74
N THR A 117 -8.41 -20.64 9.39
CA THR A 117 -8.63 -20.03 8.07
C THR A 117 -7.40 -20.06 7.16
N GLU A 118 -6.19 -20.16 7.69
CA GLU A 118 -4.95 -20.18 6.90
C GLU A 118 -4.90 -21.28 5.83
N PRO A 119 -5.39 -22.51 6.06
CA PRO A 119 -5.42 -23.53 5.00
C PRO A 119 -6.20 -23.13 3.75
N HIS A 120 -7.13 -22.18 3.87
CA HIS A 120 -7.98 -21.71 2.78
C HIS A 120 -7.49 -20.41 2.13
N VAL A 121 -6.81 -19.54 2.91
CA VAL A 121 -6.43 -18.19 2.48
C VAL A 121 -4.96 -18.09 2.09
N LEU A 122 -4.07 -18.82 2.76
CA LEU A 122 -2.62 -18.79 2.53
C LEU A 122 -2.05 -17.36 2.64
N ALA A 123 -2.43 -16.67 3.73
CA ALA A 123 -2.05 -15.27 3.96
C ALA A 123 -0.67 -15.11 4.60
N TRP A 124 -0.12 -16.15 5.21
CA TRP A 124 1.13 -16.06 5.98
C TRP A 124 2.29 -16.75 5.27
N ALA A 125 3.42 -16.07 5.18
CA ALA A 125 4.70 -16.70 4.86
C ALA A 125 5.20 -17.50 6.05
N ARG A 126 5.01 -16.96 7.27
CA ARG A 126 5.24 -17.63 8.57
C ARG A 126 4.55 -16.90 9.70
N THR A 127 4.14 -17.65 10.72
CA THR A 127 3.60 -17.12 11.99
C THR A 127 4.58 -17.36 13.11
N GLN A 128 4.42 -16.61 14.24
CA GLN A 128 5.26 -16.70 15.44
C GLN A 128 4.37 -16.84 16.70
N PRO A 129 3.59 -17.93 16.83
CA PRO A 129 2.55 -18.04 17.88
C PRO A 129 3.12 -17.92 19.29
N GLU A 130 4.20 -18.63 19.59
CA GLU A 130 4.82 -18.64 20.93
C GLU A 130 5.39 -17.25 21.27
N ALA A 131 6.06 -16.61 20.32
CA ALA A 131 6.61 -15.27 20.51
C ALA A 131 5.49 -14.22 20.64
N ALA A 132 4.38 -14.37 19.92
CA ALA A 132 3.21 -13.49 20.03
C ALA A 132 2.54 -13.63 21.40
N LEU A 133 2.36 -14.84 21.92
CA LEU A 133 1.82 -15.08 23.27
C LEU A 133 2.73 -14.53 24.36
N ALA A 134 4.05 -14.72 24.26
CA ALA A 134 5.00 -14.13 25.19
C ALA A 134 4.96 -12.59 25.20
N GLN A 135 4.78 -11.96 24.02
CA GLN A 135 4.56 -10.52 23.92
C GLN A 135 3.23 -10.12 24.57
N ALA A 136 2.16 -10.91 24.37
CA ALA A 136 0.84 -10.68 24.98
C ALA A 136 0.90 -10.73 26.52
N GLU A 137 1.60 -11.71 27.09
CA GLU A 137 1.81 -11.80 28.53
C GLU A 137 2.58 -10.58 29.07
N ARG A 138 3.59 -10.11 28.31
CA ARG A 138 4.32 -8.88 28.67
C ARG A 138 3.41 -7.65 28.63
N SER A 139 2.55 -7.54 27.61
CA SER A 139 1.55 -6.48 27.48
C SER A 139 0.61 -6.46 28.70
N ASP A 140 0.04 -7.62 29.07
CA ASP A 140 -0.84 -7.73 30.25
C ASP A 140 -0.13 -7.37 31.56
N ARG A 141 1.17 -7.69 31.70
CA ARG A 141 1.95 -7.25 32.87
C ARG A 141 2.09 -5.74 32.95
N LEU A 142 2.38 -5.08 31.82
CA LEU A 142 2.49 -3.62 31.74
C LEU A 142 1.16 -2.94 32.08
N LEU A 143 0.04 -3.42 31.54
CA LEU A 143 -1.30 -2.89 31.82
C LEU A 143 -1.65 -3.02 33.30
N ARG A 144 -1.38 -4.17 33.93
CA ARG A 144 -1.58 -4.37 35.39
C ARG A 144 -0.72 -3.46 36.26
N GLN A 145 0.44 -3.03 35.76
CA GLN A 145 1.32 -2.07 36.41
C GLN A 145 0.92 -0.61 36.14
N GLY A 146 -0.18 -0.38 35.42
CA GLY A 146 -0.66 0.95 35.04
C GLY A 146 0.08 1.59 33.85
N THR A 147 0.91 0.82 33.13
CA THR A 147 1.66 1.31 31.97
C THR A 147 0.86 1.01 30.71
N TYR A 148 0.35 2.05 30.07
CA TYR A 148 -0.33 1.99 28.76
C TYR A 148 0.50 2.71 27.70
N LEU A 149 0.90 1.98 26.65
CA LEU A 149 1.80 2.48 25.61
C LEU A 149 1.08 3.21 24.46
N GLY A 150 -0.24 3.28 24.51
CA GLY A 150 -1.04 3.94 23.48
C GLY A 150 -1.95 2.98 22.71
N PRO A 151 -2.62 3.46 21.64
CA PRO A 151 -3.68 2.73 20.94
C PRO A 151 -3.27 1.38 20.34
N LEU A 152 -1.97 1.15 20.14
CA LEU A 152 -1.45 -0.09 19.59
C LEU A 152 -0.99 -1.09 20.66
N HIS A 153 -1.12 -0.74 21.96
CA HIS A 153 -0.71 -1.62 23.06
C HIS A 153 -1.50 -2.94 23.04
N GLY A 154 -0.82 -4.04 22.80
CA GLY A 154 -1.42 -5.38 22.76
C GLY A 154 -2.12 -5.73 21.44
N ILE A 155 -2.04 -4.91 20.42
CA ILE A 155 -2.71 -5.12 19.12
C ILE A 155 -1.89 -6.06 18.22
N PRO A 156 -2.48 -7.20 17.77
CA PRO A 156 -1.82 -8.17 16.90
C PRO A 156 -1.78 -7.71 15.43
N LEU A 157 -0.56 -7.61 14.88
CA LEU A 157 -0.29 -7.10 13.53
C LEU A 157 0.36 -8.16 12.62
N GLY A 158 -0.01 -8.12 11.34
CA GLY A 158 0.65 -8.82 10.25
C GLY A 158 1.73 -7.96 9.58
N ILE A 159 2.91 -8.51 9.35
CA ILE A 159 4.05 -7.78 8.79
C ILE A 159 4.39 -8.32 7.41
N LYS A 160 4.20 -7.53 6.36
CA LYS A 160 4.58 -7.95 4.99
C LYS A 160 6.03 -8.43 4.94
N ASP A 161 6.26 -9.54 4.25
CA ASP A 161 7.57 -10.23 4.25
C ASP A 161 8.68 -9.52 3.43
N VAL A 162 8.64 -8.18 3.40
CA VAL A 162 9.70 -7.31 2.88
C VAL A 162 10.28 -6.37 3.95
N TYR A 163 9.73 -6.38 5.16
CA TYR A 163 10.27 -5.61 6.28
C TYR A 163 11.28 -6.46 7.06
N CYS A 164 12.53 -6.04 7.12
CA CYS A 164 13.52 -6.64 8.00
C CYS A 164 13.00 -6.66 9.44
N THR A 165 12.95 -7.85 10.02
CA THR A 165 12.46 -8.06 11.38
C THR A 165 13.50 -8.91 12.11
N ALA A 166 14.15 -8.35 13.13
CA ALA A 166 15.25 -9.00 13.86
C ALA A 166 14.85 -10.39 14.35
N GLY A 167 15.67 -11.39 13.99
CA GLY A 167 15.48 -12.77 14.40
C GLY A 167 14.36 -13.53 13.68
N ILE A 168 13.68 -12.90 12.70
CA ILE A 168 12.62 -13.56 11.91
C ILE A 168 13.04 -13.57 10.45
N GLU A 169 13.08 -14.77 9.85
CA GLU A 169 13.42 -14.92 8.45
C GLU A 169 12.53 -14.03 7.57
N THR A 170 13.14 -13.30 6.62
CA THR A 170 12.50 -12.32 5.74
C THR A 170 12.89 -12.63 4.30
N THR A 171 12.03 -13.32 3.58
CA THR A 171 12.36 -13.86 2.25
C THR A 171 11.95 -12.95 1.09
N ALA A 172 11.18 -11.91 1.32
CA ALA A 172 10.54 -11.11 0.28
C ALA A 172 9.77 -11.98 -0.74
N GLY A 173 9.23 -13.14 -0.32
CA GLY A 173 8.53 -14.07 -1.20
C GLY A 173 9.43 -14.76 -2.23
N SER A 174 10.75 -14.76 -2.06
CA SER A 174 11.73 -15.24 -3.04
C SER A 174 12.64 -16.34 -2.48
N ARG A 175 13.02 -17.26 -3.36
CA ARG A 175 14.07 -18.24 -3.08
C ARG A 175 15.45 -17.59 -2.94
N VAL A 176 15.64 -16.41 -3.54
CA VAL A 176 16.88 -15.63 -3.46
C VAL A 176 17.25 -15.25 -2.03
N LEU A 177 16.27 -15.00 -1.17
CA LEU A 177 16.47 -14.65 0.23
C LEU A 177 16.06 -15.79 1.20
N ARG A 178 16.04 -17.04 0.73
CA ARG A 178 15.85 -18.19 1.62
C ARG A 178 16.92 -18.16 2.72
N ASP A 179 16.50 -18.40 3.95
CA ASP A 179 17.32 -18.42 5.17
C ASP A 179 17.90 -17.04 5.57
N PHE A 180 17.47 -15.95 4.92
CA PHE A 180 17.87 -14.61 5.34
C PHE A 180 17.13 -14.19 6.61
N VAL A 181 17.87 -14.13 7.72
CA VAL A 181 17.38 -13.67 9.02
C VAL A 181 18.05 -12.34 9.35
N PRO A 182 17.32 -11.20 9.30
CA PRO A 182 17.87 -9.90 9.64
C PRO A 182 18.33 -9.86 11.10
N SER A 183 19.47 -9.19 11.37
CA SER A 183 19.95 -8.91 12.72
C SER A 183 19.37 -7.63 13.33
N PHE A 184 18.55 -6.88 12.58
CA PHE A 184 17.96 -5.62 12.98
C PHE A 184 16.49 -5.50 12.53
N ASP A 185 15.73 -4.67 13.22
CA ASP A 185 14.39 -4.30 12.84
C ASP A 185 14.41 -3.11 11.86
N ALA A 186 13.56 -3.14 10.84
CA ALA A 186 13.22 -1.93 10.10
C ALA A 186 12.70 -0.84 11.06
N THR A 187 12.94 0.43 10.76
CA THR A 187 12.50 1.53 11.63
C THR A 187 11.01 1.47 11.98
N VAL A 188 10.17 1.12 11.00
CA VAL A 188 8.73 0.93 11.22
C VAL A 188 8.45 -0.19 12.23
N ILE A 189 9.17 -1.31 12.14
CA ILE A 189 8.99 -2.45 13.06
C ILE A 189 9.39 -2.06 14.48
N ARG A 190 10.52 -1.37 14.64
CA ARG A 190 10.96 -0.86 15.95
C ARG A 190 9.91 0.07 16.56
N ARG A 191 9.40 1.05 15.81
CA ARG A 191 8.35 1.99 16.28
C ARG A 191 7.07 1.28 16.70
N LEU A 192 6.62 0.28 15.93
CA LEU A 192 5.43 -0.49 16.30
C LEU A 192 5.64 -1.31 17.57
N ARG A 193 6.82 -1.91 17.76
CA ARG A 193 7.17 -2.58 19.02
C ARG A 193 7.20 -1.62 20.21
N GLU A 194 7.76 -0.42 20.02
CA GLU A 194 7.80 0.65 21.03
C GLU A 194 6.38 1.13 21.39
N ALA A 195 5.45 1.15 20.43
CA ALA A 195 4.04 1.42 20.66
C ALA A 195 3.26 0.24 21.29
N GLY A 196 3.91 -0.88 21.56
CA GLY A 196 3.33 -2.04 22.22
C GLY A 196 2.59 -3.01 21.31
N ALA A 197 2.69 -2.87 19.98
CA ALA A 197 2.09 -3.80 19.03
C ALA A 197 2.72 -5.20 19.11
N ILE A 198 1.92 -6.23 18.88
CA ILE A 198 2.33 -7.63 18.86
C ILE A 198 2.51 -8.08 17.41
N LEU A 199 3.70 -8.58 17.09
CA LEU A 199 3.98 -9.09 15.75
C LEU A 199 3.60 -10.57 15.67
N LEU A 200 2.56 -10.89 14.88
CA LEU A 200 2.09 -12.26 14.69
C LEU A 200 3.00 -13.08 13.76
N GLY A 201 3.74 -12.40 12.87
CA GLY A 201 4.59 -13.04 11.88
C GLY A 201 4.69 -12.25 10.59
N LYS A 202 5.07 -12.95 9.51
CA LYS A 202 5.29 -12.38 8.18
C LYS A 202 4.15 -12.77 7.25
N THR A 203 3.48 -11.78 6.67
CA THR A 203 2.41 -12.01 5.68
C THR A 203 2.99 -12.21 4.29
N ALA A 204 2.35 -13.08 3.50
CA ALA A 204 2.77 -13.41 2.15
C ALA A 204 2.80 -12.17 1.24
N THR A 205 3.82 -12.12 0.39
CA THR A 205 4.02 -11.06 -0.61
C THR A 205 4.35 -11.67 -1.96
N THR A 206 4.08 -10.95 -3.04
CA THR A 206 4.68 -11.29 -4.34
C THR A 206 6.19 -11.16 -4.26
N GLU A 207 6.91 -11.88 -5.11
CA GLU A 207 8.36 -11.91 -5.10
C GLU A 207 8.96 -10.49 -5.20
N PHE A 208 9.79 -10.12 -4.21
CA PHE A 208 10.37 -8.76 -4.04
C PHE A 208 9.37 -7.62 -4.26
N ALA A 209 8.13 -7.84 -3.83
CA ALA A 209 7.03 -6.89 -3.99
C ALA A 209 6.69 -6.52 -5.45
N TYR A 210 7.14 -7.32 -6.44
CA TYR A 210 6.86 -7.07 -7.86
C TYR A 210 5.60 -7.81 -8.34
N ALA A 211 5.69 -8.74 -9.28
CA ALA A 211 4.52 -9.23 -10.00
C ALA A 211 4.35 -10.77 -10.02
N ASP A 212 5.34 -11.54 -9.53
CA ASP A 212 5.21 -12.99 -9.37
C ASP A 212 4.30 -13.29 -8.18
N PRO A 213 3.09 -13.86 -8.37
CA PRO A 213 2.06 -13.93 -7.34
C PRO A 213 2.45 -14.86 -6.19
N ALA A 214 2.01 -14.52 -4.98
CA ALA A 214 1.96 -15.45 -3.87
C ALA A 214 0.82 -16.47 -4.06
N ALA A 215 0.86 -17.57 -3.31
CA ALA A 215 -0.22 -18.57 -3.30
C ALA A 215 -1.52 -18.08 -2.62
N THR A 216 -1.49 -16.90 -2.04
CA THR A 216 -2.61 -16.29 -1.29
C THR A 216 -3.86 -16.18 -2.14
N ARG A 217 -5.00 -16.52 -1.54
CA ARG A 217 -6.32 -16.51 -2.17
C ARG A 217 -7.17 -15.37 -1.61
N ASN A 218 -8.11 -14.90 -2.43
CA ASN A 218 -9.06 -13.87 -2.00
C ASN A 218 -10.08 -14.47 -1.01
N PRO A 219 -10.23 -13.93 0.20
CA PRO A 219 -11.17 -14.44 1.20
C PRO A 219 -12.64 -14.37 0.78
N TRP A 220 -13.01 -13.49 -0.14
CA TRP A 220 -14.38 -13.38 -0.65
C TRP A 220 -14.70 -14.45 -1.69
N ASN A 221 -13.70 -14.82 -2.50
CA ASN A 221 -13.82 -15.91 -3.46
C ASN A 221 -12.42 -16.46 -3.77
N PRO A 222 -12.09 -17.70 -3.35
CA PRO A 222 -10.75 -18.27 -3.49
C PRO A 222 -10.32 -18.56 -4.95
N ALA A 223 -11.24 -18.46 -5.92
CA ALA A 223 -10.91 -18.54 -7.34
C ALA A 223 -10.34 -17.22 -7.88
N HIS A 224 -10.41 -16.13 -7.12
CA HIS A 224 -9.97 -14.79 -7.51
C HIS A 224 -8.68 -14.40 -6.79
N THR A 225 -7.90 -13.51 -7.43
CA THR A 225 -6.71 -12.93 -6.81
C THR A 225 -7.08 -12.04 -5.61
N PRO A 226 -6.30 -12.03 -4.51
CA PRO A 226 -6.44 -11.04 -3.44
C PRO A 226 -5.79 -9.70 -3.81
N GLY A 227 -5.24 -9.58 -5.02
CA GLY A 227 -4.35 -8.48 -5.39
C GLY A 227 -2.93 -8.68 -4.88
N GLY A 228 -2.13 -7.65 -4.94
CA GLY A 228 -0.73 -7.66 -4.51
C GLY A 228 -0.04 -6.31 -4.77
N SER A 229 1.20 -6.19 -4.33
CA SER A 229 2.08 -7.23 -3.79
C SER A 229 1.82 -7.56 -2.31
N SER A 230 1.09 -6.75 -1.54
CA SER A 230 0.76 -7.03 -0.13
C SER A 230 -0.43 -8.00 0.00
N SER A 231 -0.34 -9.14 -0.70
CA SER A 231 -1.43 -10.12 -0.84
C SER A 231 -1.88 -10.67 0.50
N GLY A 232 -0.96 -11.22 1.28
CA GLY A 232 -1.25 -11.80 2.58
C GLY A 232 -1.70 -10.76 3.62
N SER A 233 -1.17 -9.53 3.53
CA SER A 233 -1.58 -8.45 4.45
C SER A 233 -3.06 -8.10 4.29
N ALA A 234 -3.54 -7.93 3.06
CA ALA A 234 -4.93 -7.62 2.79
C ALA A 234 -5.85 -8.82 3.04
N ALA A 235 -5.47 -10.00 2.55
CA ALA A 235 -6.27 -11.22 2.70
C ALA A 235 -6.38 -11.66 4.16
N GLY A 236 -5.27 -11.66 4.90
CA GLY A 236 -5.26 -12.01 6.32
C GLY A 236 -6.09 -11.05 7.17
N LEU A 237 -6.02 -9.75 6.87
CA LEU A 237 -6.85 -8.74 7.53
C LEU A 237 -8.35 -8.95 7.25
N ALA A 238 -8.74 -9.17 5.97
CA ALA A 238 -10.12 -9.44 5.59
C ALA A 238 -10.66 -10.71 6.25
N ALA A 239 -9.82 -11.75 6.38
CA ALA A 239 -10.15 -13.02 7.02
C ALA A 239 -10.18 -12.96 8.56
N GLY A 240 -9.81 -11.83 9.19
CA GLY A 240 -9.75 -11.68 10.65
C GLY A 240 -8.51 -12.29 11.31
N MET A 241 -7.46 -12.54 10.56
CA MET A 241 -6.21 -13.13 11.06
C MET A 241 -5.25 -12.10 11.70
N CYS A 242 -5.58 -10.83 11.64
CA CYS A 242 -4.88 -9.72 12.30
C CYS A 242 -5.81 -8.50 12.31
N LEU A 243 -5.51 -7.51 13.18
CA LEU A 243 -6.32 -6.30 13.26
C LEU A 243 -5.74 -5.12 12.47
N GLY A 244 -4.48 -5.19 12.15
CA GLY A 244 -3.79 -4.30 11.24
C GLY A 244 -2.67 -5.04 10.54
N ALA A 245 -2.26 -4.56 9.38
CA ALA A 245 -1.17 -5.16 8.63
C ALA A 245 -0.31 -4.08 7.95
N LEU A 246 0.99 -4.36 7.83
CA LEU A 246 1.87 -3.54 7.03
C LEU A 246 1.85 -3.99 5.57
N GLY A 247 1.82 -3.02 4.69
CA GLY A 247 2.00 -3.18 3.26
C GLY A 247 3.08 -2.23 2.72
N THR A 248 3.50 -2.44 1.47
CA THR A 248 4.35 -1.52 0.73
C THR A 248 3.74 -1.26 -0.64
N GLN A 249 3.98 -0.07 -1.18
CA GLN A 249 3.48 0.27 -2.51
C GLN A 249 4.53 1.02 -3.32
N THR A 250 4.81 0.47 -4.50
CA THR A 250 5.63 1.05 -5.57
C THR A 250 4.75 1.47 -6.74
N GLY A 251 3.80 0.61 -7.12
CA GLY A 251 2.73 0.88 -8.09
C GLY A 251 1.37 0.97 -7.40
N GLY A 252 0.75 -0.19 -7.07
CA GLY A 252 -0.58 -0.28 -6.47
C GLY A 252 -0.67 -1.21 -5.25
N SER A 253 0.45 -1.57 -4.65
CA SER A 253 0.58 -2.75 -3.79
C SER A 253 0.04 -2.62 -2.36
N ILE A 254 -0.64 -1.52 -2.00
CA ILE A 254 -1.46 -1.33 -0.81
C ILE A 254 -2.92 -1.16 -1.22
N ILE A 255 -3.19 -0.17 -2.08
CA ILE A 255 -4.55 0.24 -2.43
C ILE A 255 -5.28 -0.87 -3.21
N ARG A 256 -4.61 -1.49 -4.18
CA ARG A 256 -5.22 -2.56 -4.99
C ARG A 256 -5.61 -3.79 -4.17
N PRO A 257 -4.72 -4.43 -3.38
CA PRO A 257 -5.12 -5.57 -2.56
C PRO A 257 -6.12 -5.16 -1.46
N ALA A 258 -6.06 -3.96 -0.91
CA ALA A 258 -7.08 -3.44 0.00
C ALA A 258 -8.46 -3.39 -0.68
N ALA A 259 -8.55 -2.86 -1.92
CA ALA A 259 -9.78 -2.83 -2.69
C ALA A 259 -10.34 -4.23 -2.99
N PHE A 260 -9.50 -5.16 -3.45
CA PHE A 260 -9.92 -6.52 -3.78
C PHE A 260 -10.31 -7.37 -2.57
N CYS A 261 -9.79 -7.07 -1.40
CA CYS A 261 -10.12 -7.76 -0.14
C CYS A 261 -11.14 -7.01 0.72
N GLY A 262 -11.64 -5.84 0.30
CA GLY A 262 -12.67 -5.10 1.02
C GLY A 262 -12.18 -4.55 2.37
N VAL A 263 -10.95 -4.06 2.44
CA VAL A 263 -10.35 -3.45 3.63
C VAL A 263 -9.83 -2.04 3.33
N VAL A 264 -9.47 -1.29 4.37
CA VAL A 264 -8.89 0.05 4.22
C VAL A 264 -7.38 -0.06 4.05
N GLY A 265 -6.83 0.62 3.03
CA GLY A 265 -5.40 0.70 2.79
C GLY A 265 -4.94 2.15 2.66
N LEU A 266 -3.87 2.51 3.37
CA LEU A 266 -3.27 3.84 3.33
C LEU A 266 -1.84 3.78 2.82
N LYS A 267 -1.60 4.43 1.69
CA LYS A 267 -0.29 4.78 1.18
C LYS A 267 -0.01 6.25 1.53
N PRO A 268 0.84 6.55 2.51
CA PRO A 268 1.13 7.93 2.87
C PRO A 268 1.96 8.65 1.79
N THR A 269 2.23 9.91 1.97
CA THR A 269 3.16 10.70 1.16
C THR A 269 4.54 10.03 1.15
N TYR A 270 5.23 10.10 0.01
CA TYR A 270 6.62 9.64 -0.07
C TYR A 270 7.49 10.38 0.95
N GLY A 271 8.21 9.61 1.76
CA GLY A 271 9.03 10.13 2.85
C GLY A 271 8.29 10.39 4.17
N ARG A 272 6.96 10.25 4.25
CA ARG A 272 6.22 10.36 5.53
C ARG A 272 6.59 9.25 6.51
N VAL A 273 6.85 8.05 6.00
CA VAL A 273 7.26 6.86 6.75
C VAL A 273 8.61 6.39 6.25
N SER A 274 9.52 6.09 7.18
CA SER A 274 10.86 5.60 6.85
C SER A 274 10.80 4.27 6.09
N ARG A 275 11.72 4.11 5.13
CA ARG A 275 11.94 2.89 4.36
C ARG A 275 13.19 2.14 4.81
N HIS A 276 13.90 2.62 5.86
CA HIS A 276 15.06 1.91 6.40
C HIS A 276 14.67 0.51 6.89
N GLY A 277 15.40 -0.49 6.39
CA GLY A 277 15.11 -1.90 6.66
C GLY A 277 13.99 -2.49 5.79
N LEU A 278 13.54 -1.78 4.75
CA LEU A 278 12.65 -2.30 3.74
C LEU A 278 13.48 -2.90 2.59
N ILE A 279 13.17 -4.15 2.20
CA ILE A 279 13.75 -4.74 1.00
C ILE A 279 13.10 -4.02 -0.20
N PRO A 280 13.88 -3.29 -1.03
CA PRO A 280 13.33 -2.40 -2.03
C PRO A 280 12.88 -3.12 -3.30
N LEU A 281 11.88 -2.55 -3.99
CA LEU A 281 11.64 -2.78 -5.40
C LEU A 281 12.19 -1.59 -6.23
N ALA A 282 11.87 -0.35 -5.82
CA ALA A 282 12.41 0.86 -6.45
C ALA A 282 12.52 1.98 -5.42
N TRP A 283 13.76 2.40 -5.12
CA TRP A 283 14.05 3.33 -4.00
C TRP A 283 13.27 4.64 -4.06
N SER A 284 13.08 5.20 -5.25
CA SER A 284 12.42 6.49 -5.38
C SER A 284 10.90 6.40 -5.51
N LEU A 285 10.33 5.18 -5.48
CA LEU A 285 8.89 4.91 -5.63
C LEU A 285 8.28 4.14 -4.46
N ASP A 286 9.09 3.44 -3.67
CA ASP A 286 8.60 2.61 -2.58
C ASP A 286 8.02 3.44 -1.43
N HIS A 287 6.85 3.05 -0.96
CA HIS A 287 6.17 3.62 0.20
C HIS A 287 5.88 2.50 1.21
N ALA A 288 6.20 2.74 2.47
CA ALA A 288 5.71 1.95 3.58
C ALA A 288 4.32 2.47 3.98
N GLY A 289 3.37 1.57 4.23
CA GLY A 289 2.02 1.98 4.62
C GLY A 289 1.28 0.90 5.39
N ALA A 290 0.03 1.18 5.74
CA ALA A 290 -0.78 0.37 6.62
C ALA A 290 -2.09 -0.05 5.97
N MET A 291 -2.62 -1.17 6.43
CA MET A 291 -3.97 -1.66 6.14
C MET A 291 -4.66 -1.98 7.46
N ALA A 292 -5.95 -1.70 7.55
CA ALA A 292 -6.79 -2.06 8.68
C ALA A 292 -8.25 -2.17 8.24
N ARG A 293 -9.16 -2.42 9.17
CA ARG A 293 -10.59 -2.52 8.87
C ARG A 293 -11.27 -1.18 8.73
N THR A 294 -10.77 -0.15 9.45
CA THR A 294 -11.36 1.18 9.47
C THR A 294 -10.33 2.27 9.16
N VAL A 295 -10.81 3.41 8.72
CA VAL A 295 -9.98 4.60 8.49
C VAL A 295 -9.31 5.06 9.78
N ARG A 296 -10.00 4.95 10.93
CA ARG A 296 -9.45 5.29 12.24
C ARG A 296 -8.27 4.37 12.60
N ASP A 297 -8.37 3.09 12.30
CA ASP A 297 -7.33 2.12 12.59
C ASP A 297 -6.06 2.38 11.75
N VAL A 298 -6.21 2.69 10.44
CA VAL A 298 -5.04 3.05 9.62
C VAL A 298 -4.43 4.39 10.05
N ALA A 299 -5.23 5.34 10.55
CA ALA A 299 -4.73 6.59 11.12
C ALA A 299 -3.89 6.35 12.38
N SER A 300 -4.32 5.41 13.25
CA SER A 300 -3.58 5.00 14.45
C SER A 300 -2.26 4.32 14.10
N LEU A 301 -2.26 3.45 13.09
CA LEU A 301 -1.05 2.81 12.58
C LEU A 301 -0.09 3.84 11.97
N LEU A 302 -0.60 4.77 11.15
CA LEU A 302 0.22 5.83 10.57
C LEU A 302 0.87 6.71 11.64
N ALA A 303 0.13 7.06 12.69
CA ALA A 303 0.65 7.87 13.80
C ALA A 303 1.87 7.22 14.47
N ALA A 304 1.86 5.89 14.62
CA ALA A 304 3.00 5.16 15.18
C ALA A 304 4.17 4.99 14.19
N MET A 305 3.90 4.95 12.89
CA MET A 305 4.90 4.67 11.85
C MET A 305 5.60 5.93 11.34
N ALA A 306 4.90 7.07 11.30
CA ALA A 306 5.35 8.31 10.68
C ALA A 306 6.48 9.02 11.43
N GLY A 307 7.20 9.88 10.71
CA GLY A 307 8.21 10.78 11.28
C GLY A 307 9.60 10.60 10.72
N PRO A 308 10.51 11.54 11.02
CA PRO A 308 11.86 11.55 10.49
C PRO A 308 12.68 10.34 10.95
N ASP A 309 13.63 9.94 10.12
CA ASP A 309 14.57 8.85 10.44
C ASP A 309 15.96 9.18 9.91
N PRO A 310 17.00 9.24 10.78
CA PRO A 310 18.35 9.51 10.34
C PRO A 310 18.95 8.39 9.46
N HIS A 311 18.37 7.19 9.48
CA HIS A 311 18.82 6.06 8.67
C HIS A 311 18.17 6.03 7.26
N ASP A 312 17.15 6.85 7.01
CA ASP A 312 16.53 6.99 5.69
C ASP A 312 16.63 8.45 5.21
N PRO A 313 17.57 8.76 4.31
CA PRO A 313 17.73 10.13 3.80
C PRO A 313 16.51 10.66 3.02
N SER A 314 15.57 9.80 2.66
CA SER A 314 14.31 10.19 2.02
C SER A 314 13.19 10.47 3.03
N ALA A 315 13.34 10.09 4.30
CA ALA A 315 12.36 10.40 5.33
C ALA A 315 12.31 11.92 5.56
N ALA A 316 11.10 12.48 5.43
CA ALA A 316 10.89 13.91 5.57
C ALA A 316 10.96 14.33 7.05
N ALA A 317 11.49 15.53 7.28
CA ALA A 317 11.50 16.16 8.61
C ALA A 317 10.16 16.86 8.95
N GLU A 318 9.12 16.61 8.17
CA GLU A 318 7.79 17.19 8.38
C GLU A 318 7.18 16.70 9.69
N PRO A 319 6.56 17.58 10.51
CA PRO A 319 5.88 17.21 11.72
C PRO A 319 4.84 16.10 11.50
N VAL A 320 4.66 15.23 12.47
CA VAL A 320 3.62 14.21 12.45
C VAL A 320 2.34 14.78 13.03
N PRO A 321 1.28 14.94 12.22
CA PRO A 321 0.02 15.48 12.71
C PRO A 321 -0.71 14.52 13.65
N ALA A 322 -1.66 15.03 14.40
CA ALA A 322 -2.59 14.25 15.21
C ALA A 322 -3.69 13.63 14.30
N TYR A 323 -3.33 12.59 13.54
CA TYR A 323 -4.20 12.00 12.52
C TYR A 323 -5.57 11.55 13.05
N VAL A 324 -5.61 10.93 14.23
CA VAL A 324 -6.84 10.39 14.82
C VAL A 324 -7.77 11.52 15.25
N GLU A 325 -7.23 12.61 15.77
CA GLU A 325 -7.99 13.81 16.14
C GLU A 325 -8.57 14.53 14.93
N ALA A 326 -7.85 14.53 13.80
CA ALA A 326 -8.31 15.13 12.56
C ALA A 326 -9.61 14.48 12.02
N LEU A 327 -9.86 13.20 12.34
CA LEU A 327 -11.08 12.47 11.92
C LEU A 327 -12.37 13.02 12.55
N ARG A 328 -12.27 13.79 13.66
CA ARG A 328 -13.44 14.39 14.32
C ARG A 328 -14.02 15.56 13.54
N GLN A 329 -13.27 16.10 12.59
CA GLN A 329 -13.71 17.24 11.79
C GLN A 329 -14.61 16.77 10.64
N ALA A 330 -15.78 17.36 10.50
CA ALA A 330 -16.67 17.09 9.38
C ALA A 330 -16.01 17.50 8.03
N PRO A 331 -16.21 16.77 6.93
CA PRO A 331 -15.59 17.08 5.62
C PRO A 331 -16.30 18.26 4.92
N ARG A 332 -17.35 18.82 5.52
CA ARG A 332 -18.14 19.91 4.95
C ARG A 332 -17.28 21.09 4.51
N GLY A 333 -17.51 21.55 3.30
CA GLY A 333 -16.80 22.66 2.68
C GLY A 333 -15.50 22.30 1.98
N LEU A 334 -14.99 21.06 2.14
CA LEU A 334 -13.90 20.56 1.33
C LEU A 334 -14.33 20.42 -0.14
N THR A 335 -13.35 20.52 -1.02
CA THR A 335 -13.52 20.34 -2.46
C THR A 335 -12.87 19.03 -2.93
N ALA A 336 -13.60 18.27 -3.72
CA ALA A 336 -13.12 17.02 -4.31
C ALA A 336 -13.19 17.10 -5.85
N GLY A 337 -12.09 16.82 -6.51
CA GLY A 337 -12.00 16.74 -7.96
C GLY A 337 -12.19 15.32 -8.48
N ILE A 338 -13.02 15.15 -9.51
CA ILE A 338 -13.10 13.91 -10.29
C ILE A 338 -12.30 14.13 -11.58
N PRO A 339 -11.23 13.38 -11.85
CA PRO A 339 -10.49 13.51 -13.10
C PRO A 339 -11.36 13.28 -14.33
N ASP A 340 -11.22 14.17 -15.33
CA ASP A 340 -11.99 14.19 -16.60
C ASP A 340 -11.72 12.99 -17.50
N ARG A 341 -10.59 12.29 -17.31
CA ARG A 341 -10.15 11.14 -18.12
C ARG A 341 -9.34 10.15 -17.30
N TYR A 342 -8.83 9.10 -17.94
CA TYR A 342 -7.92 8.08 -17.43
C TYR A 342 -8.58 7.03 -16.53
N PHE A 343 -9.44 7.39 -15.59
CA PHE A 343 -10.01 6.48 -14.59
C PHE A 343 -11.35 5.90 -15.01
N LEU A 344 -12.38 6.72 -15.17
CA LEU A 344 -13.76 6.24 -15.46
C LEU A 344 -13.87 5.55 -16.81
N GLU A 345 -13.17 6.02 -17.83
CA GLU A 345 -13.15 5.41 -19.17
C GLU A 345 -12.56 3.99 -19.21
N ARG A 346 -11.76 3.65 -18.18
CA ARG A 346 -11.15 2.32 -18.00
C ARG A 346 -11.85 1.47 -16.95
N SER A 347 -12.91 1.99 -16.36
CA SER A 347 -13.67 1.30 -15.32
C SER A 347 -14.72 0.38 -15.90
N SER A 348 -14.94 -0.78 -15.27
CA SER A 348 -16.09 -1.62 -15.57
C SER A 348 -17.40 -0.90 -15.23
N PRO A 349 -18.54 -1.27 -15.83
CA PRO A 349 -19.82 -0.64 -15.56
C PRO A 349 -20.21 -0.64 -14.07
N GLU A 350 -20.02 -1.77 -13.38
CA GLU A 350 -20.31 -1.89 -11.96
C GLU A 350 -19.38 -1.04 -11.09
N MET A 351 -18.11 -0.89 -11.46
CA MET A 351 -17.17 -0.02 -10.78
C MET A 351 -17.56 1.46 -10.96
N ALA A 352 -17.91 1.86 -12.18
CA ALA A 352 -18.34 3.22 -12.47
C ALA A 352 -19.65 3.57 -11.74
N ALA A 353 -20.61 2.64 -11.67
CA ALA A 353 -21.86 2.84 -10.94
C ALA A 353 -21.62 3.01 -9.43
N ALA A 354 -20.85 2.11 -8.81
CA ALA A 354 -20.52 2.21 -7.38
C ALA A 354 -19.75 3.50 -7.06
N PHE A 355 -18.86 3.94 -7.95
CA PHE A 355 -18.15 5.21 -7.79
C PHE A 355 -19.09 6.40 -7.82
N GLN A 356 -20.07 6.44 -8.74
CA GLN A 356 -21.07 7.50 -8.78
C GLN A 356 -21.91 7.56 -7.49
N GLU A 357 -22.28 6.40 -6.94
CA GLU A 357 -22.98 6.33 -5.65
C GLU A 357 -22.11 6.87 -4.51
N ALA A 358 -20.82 6.52 -4.48
CA ALA A 358 -19.87 7.03 -3.50
C ALA A 358 -19.72 8.56 -3.57
N VAL A 359 -19.65 9.11 -4.78
CA VAL A 359 -19.64 10.57 -5.01
C VAL A 359 -20.89 11.24 -4.44
N GLN A 360 -22.08 10.66 -4.66
CA GLN A 360 -23.34 11.21 -4.12
C GLN A 360 -23.37 11.16 -2.58
N VAL A 361 -22.76 10.12 -1.95
CA VAL A 361 -22.62 10.09 -0.48
C VAL A 361 -21.77 11.27 0.00
N LEU A 362 -20.62 11.51 -0.61
CA LEU A 362 -19.72 12.59 -0.24
C LEU A 362 -20.36 13.98 -0.45
N ASP A 363 -21.11 14.16 -1.54
CA ASP A 363 -21.86 15.39 -1.78
C ASP A 363 -22.90 15.65 -0.67
N ARG A 364 -23.69 14.63 -0.28
CA ARG A 364 -24.63 14.74 0.86
C ARG A 364 -23.94 15.05 2.18
N LEU A 365 -22.68 14.66 2.36
CA LEU A 365 -21.85 15.02 3.52
C LEU A 365 -21.31 16.45 3.46
N GLY A 366 -21.57 17.16 2.36
CA GLY A 366 -21.20 18.57 2.18
C GLY A 366 -19.79 18.77 1.58
N VAL A 367 -19.21 17.74 0.97
CA VAL A 367 -18.03 17.86 0.11
C VAL A 367 -18.49 18.38 -1.25
N ARG A 368 -17.87 19.46 -1.73
CA ARG A 368 -18.19 20.03 -3.05
C ARG A 368 -17.47 19.24 -4.15
N VAL A 369 -18.19 18.40 -4.87
CA VAL A 369 -17.58 17.55 -5.90
C VAL A 369 -17.77 18.18 -7.28
N HIS A 370 -16.71 18.22 -8.09
CA HIS A 370 -16.74 18.68 -9.46
C HIS A 370 -15.68 17.99 -10.32
N GLU A 371 -15.87 18.01 -11.62
CA GLU A 371 -14.89 17.50 -12.58
C GLU A 371 -13.66 18.41 -12.65
N VAL A 372 -12.47 17.81 -12.76
CA VAL A 372 -11.20 18.51 -12.90
C VAL A 372 -10.42 17.96 -14.09
N LYS A 373 -9.78 18.86 -14.85
CA LYS A 373 -8.96 18.49 -15.98
C LYS A 373 -7.60 17.99 -15.49
N LEU A 374 -7.25 16.73 -15.84
CA LEU A 374 -5.91 16.23 -15.59
C LEU A 374 -4.86 17.03 -16.39
N PRO A 375 -3.67 17.29 -15.81
CA PRO A 375 -2.62 18.01 -16.51
C PRO A 375 -2.18 17.33 -17.79
N ASP A 376 -1.78 18.11 -18.78
CA ASP A 376 -1.10 17.60 -19.95
C ASP A 376 0.19 16.90 -19.53
N GLY A 377 0.52 15.76 -20.14
CA GLY A 377 1.68 14.95 -19.75
C GLY A 377 1.45 14.03 -18.53
N PHE A 378 0.23 13.96 -17.95
CA PHE A 378 -0.08 13.05 -16.84
C PHE A 378 0.28 11.60 -17.16
N GLU A 379 -0.15 11.07 -18.31
CA GLU A 379 0.10 9.68 -18.74
C GLU A 379 1.60 9.43 -18.99
N ALA A 380 2.32 10.41 -19.53
CA ALA A 380 3.77 10.33 -19.67
C ALA A 380 4.47 10.28 -18.31
N GLY A 381 3.96 11.04 -17.32
CA GLY A 381 4.41 10.98 -15.93
C GLY A 381 4.23 9.59 -15.32
N VAL A 382 3.08 8.96 -15.52
CA VAL A 382 2.82 7.58 -15.07
C VAL A 382 3.76 6.59 -15.75
N SER A 383 3.97 6.73 -17.07
CA SER A 383 4.90 5.90 -17.84
C SER A 383 6.35 6.07 -17.38
N ALA A 384 6.75 7.28 -17.03
CA ALA A 384 8.07 7.56 -16.44
C ALA A 384 8.29 6.78 -15.14
N GLY A 385 7.27 6.65 -14.28
CA GLY A 385 7.33 5.82 -13.09
C GLY A 385 7.66 4.36 -13.39
N ARG A 386 7.17 3.80 -14.48
CA ARG A 386 7.48 2.42 -14.91
C ARG A 386 8.94 2.29 -15.35
N VAL A 387 9.44 3.22 -16.16
CA VAL A 387 10.87 3.24 -16.56
C VAL A 387 11.77 3.33 -15.33
N ILE A 388 11.44 4.19 -14.37
CA ILE A 388 12.19 4.36 -13.12
C ILE A 388 12.16 3.06 -12.30
N MET A 389 11.00 2.43 -12.14
CA MET A 389 10.85 1.18 -11.39
C MET A 389 11.71 0.06 -11.98
N TYR A 390 11.73 -0.10 -13.30
CA TYR A 390 12.54 -1.13 -13.96
C TYR A 390 14.03 -0.87 -13.79
N ALA A 391 14.49 0.38 -13.98
CA ALA A 391 15.90 0.74 -13.84
C ALA A 391 16.39 0.55 -12.39
N GLU A 392 15.64 1.03 -11.40
CA GLU A 392 16.02 0.94 -10.00
C GLU A 392 15.94 -0.51 -9.48
N GLY A 393 14.89 -1.25 -9.85
CA GLY A 393 14.75 -2.67 -9.51
C GLY A 393 15.87 -3.51 -10.11
N ALA A 394 16.20 -3.30 -11.38
CA ALA A 394 17.32 -3.98 -12.02
C ALA A 394 18.67 -3.64 -11.35
N ALA A 395 18.87 -2.38 -10.98
CA ALA A 395 20.10 -1.96 -10.28
C ALA A 395 20.26 -2.65 -8.92
N PHE A 396 19.16 -2.85 -8.17
CA PHE A 396 19.18 -3.56 -6.89
C PHE A 396 19.54 -5.04 -7.07
N HIS A 397 18.96 -5.70 -8.07
CA HIS A 397 19.11 -7.13 -8.29
C HIS A 397 20.36 -7.54 -9.08
N ARG A 398 21.03 -6.61 -9.75
CA ARG A 398 22.08 -6.84 -10.74
C ARG A 398 23.12 -7.90 -10.35
N ASP A 399 23.67 -7.80 -9.16
CA ASP A 399 24.80 -8.66 -8.75
C ASP A 399 24.31 -10.05 -8.30
N GLN A 400 23.16 -10.13 -7.62
CA GLN A 400 22.55 -11.40 -7.25
C GLN A 400 21.99 -12.14 -8.47
N PHE A 401 21.43 -11.43 -9.43
CA PHE A 401 20.84 -12.01 -10.63
C PHE A 401 21.88 -12.77 -11.45
N LYS A 402 23.10 -12.27 -11.60
CA LYS A 402 24.19 -12.95 -12.33
C LYS A 402 24.49 -14.35 -11.82
N THR A 403 24.38 -14.58 -10.53
CA THR A 403 24.76 -15.86 -9.89
C THR A 403 23.58 -16.71 -9.47
N ARG A 404 22.38 -16.14 -9.38
CA ARG A 404 21.18 -16.80 -8.84
C ARG A 404 19.94 -16.61 -9.70
N TRP A 405 20.07 -16.29 -10.97
CA TRP A 405 18.96 -16.00 -11.87
C TRP A 405 17.89 -17.11 -11.92
N GLN A 406 18.27 -18.37 -11.71
CA GLN A 406 17.38 -19.54 -11.65
C GLN A 406 16.45 -19.55 -10.42
N ASP A 407 16.77 -18.78 -9.39
CA ASP A 407 15.96 -18.64 -8.19
C ASP A 407 14.89 -17.55 -8.31
N TYR A 408 14.96 -16.73 -9.36
CA TYR A 408 14.00 -15.66 -9.62
C TYR A 408 12.74 -16.18 -10.30
N GLY A 409 11.59 -15.62 -9.94
CA GLY A 409 10.35 -15.81 -10.67
C GLY A 409 10.39 -15.15 -12.05
N PRO A 410 9.59 -15.63 -13.01
CA PRO A 410 9.69 -15.21 -14.40
C PRO A 410 9.42 -13.72 -14.63
N LYS A 411 8.52 -13.12 -13.84
CA LYS A 411 8.17 -11.69 -14.01
C LYS A 411 9.24 -10.78 -13.45
N LEU A 412 9.81 -11.12 -12.28
CA LEU A 412 10.91 -10.36 -11.69
C LEU A 412 12.19 -10.51 -12.54
N ALA A 413 12.49 -11.70 -13.00
CA ALA A 413 13.59 -11.91 -13.94
C ALA A 413 13.47 -11.00 -15.17
N GLY A 414 12.28 -10.95 -15.80
CA GLY A 414 12.02 -10.05 -16.92
C GLY A 414 12.16 -8.57 -16.60
N LEU A 415 11.78 -8.14 -15.38
CA LEU A 415 12.04 -6.77 -14.94
C LEU A 415 13.54 -6.49 -14.89
N VAL A 416 14.33 -7.41 -14.29
CA VAL A 416 15.78 -7.22 -14.13
C VAL A 416 16.45 -7.17 -15.50
N GLU A 417 16.17 -8.12 -16.38
CA GLU A 417 16.72 -8.18 -17.75
C GLU A 417 16.39 -6.89 -18.54
N ALA A 418 15.11 -6.52 -18.59
CA ALA A 418 14.70 -5.32 -19.31
C ALA A 418 15.27 -4.02 -18.68
N GLY A 419 15.30 -3.95 -17.36
CA GLY A 419 15.78 -2.79 -16.63
C GLY A 419 17.29 -2.54 -16.81
N LEU A 420 18.10 -3.62 -16.91
CA LEU A 420 19.54 -3.51 -17.18
C LEU A 420 19.85 -2.94 -18.58
N LEU A 421 18.91 -3.02 -19.51
CA LEU A 421 19.07 -2.49 -20.87
C LEU A 421 18.56 -1.05 -21.03
N ILE A 422 18.03 -0.42 -19.98
CA ILE A 422 17.57 0.97 -20.03
C ILE A 422 18.79 1.90 -20.13
N PRO A 423 18.93 2.72 -21.21
CA PRO A 423 19.98 3.71 -21.29
C PRO A 423 19.87 4.75 -20.16
N ALA A 424 20.99 5.17 -19.60
CA ALA A 424 21.01 6.20 -18.57
C ALA A 424 20.27 7.49 -18.99
N ALA A 425 20.39 7.88 -20.27
CA ALA A 425 19.66 9.03 -20.83
C ALA A 425 18.15 8.86 -20.73
N SER A 426 17.61 7.65 -20.97
CA SER A 426 16.18 7.36 -20.84
C SER A 426 15.71 7.41 -19.38
N TYR A 427 16.50 6.90 -18.44
CA TYR A 427 16.23 7.03 -17.01
C TYR A 427 16.20 8.50 -16.55
N LEU A 428 17.20 9.29 -16.94
CA LEU A 428 17.24 10.72 -16.61
C LEU A 428 16.06 11.48 -17.21
N ARG A 429 15.70 11.18 -18.46
CA ARG A 429 14.49 11.76 -19.09
C ARG A 429 13.21 11.37 -18.34
N ALA A 430 13.08 10.12 -17.91
CA ALA A 430 11.95 9.69 -17.09
C ALA A 430 11.87 10.48 -15.77
N GLN A 431 13.00 10.73 -15.12
CA GLN A 431 13.07 11.57 -13.91
C GLN A 431 12.67 13.03 -14.18
N GLN A 432 13.05 13.62 -15.32
CA GLN A 432 12.62 14.96 -15.74
C GLN A 432 11.09 15.03 -15.95
N ILE A 433 10.53 14.06 -16.69
CA ILE A 433 9.07 13.97 -16.92
C ILE A 433 8.32 13.81 -15.61
N ARG A 434 8.80 12.94 -14.71
CA ARG A 434 8.24 12.78 -13.37
C ARG A 434 8.25 14.10 -12.59
N SER A 435 9.34 14.87 -12.65
CA SER A 435 9.44 16.18 -12.00
C SER A 435 8.38 17.16 -12.50
N LEU A 436 8.20 17.24 -13.83
CA LEU A 436 7.16 18.07 -14.44
C LEU A 436 5.76 17.63 -14.04
N ALA A 437 5.49 16.33 -14.05
CA ALA A 437 4.20 15.77 -13.65
C ALA A 437 3.88 16.03 -12.18
N ILE A 438 4.85 15.90 -11.27
CA ILE A 438 4.70 16.25 -9.86
C ILE A 438 4.32 17.73 -9.71
N ALA A 439 5.01 18.64 -10.40
CA ALA A 439 4.72 20.07 -10.36
C ALA A 439 3.31 20.38 -10.89
N ALA A 440 2.89 19.69 -11.96
CA ALA A 440 1.56 19.86 -12.55
C ALA A 440 0.44 19.32 -11.63
N MET A 441 0.64 18.15 -11.03
CA MET A 441 -0.30 17.59 -10.04
C MET A 441 -0.43 18.45 -8.79
N ARG A 442 0.65 19.09 -8.35
CA ARG A 442 0.60 20.04 -7.24
C ARG A 442 -0.25 21.26 -7.55
N ARG A 443 -0.17 21.80 -8.79
CA ARG A 443 -1.05 22.89 -9.22
C ARG A 443 -2.51 22.44 -9.24
N LEU A 444 -2.82 21.26 -9.78
CA LEU A 444 -4.17 20.72 -9.74
C LEU A 444 -4.69 20.58 -8.30
N LEU A 445 -3.87 20.06 -7.40
CA LEU A 445 -4.22 19.89 -5.99
C LEU A 445 -4.21 21.21 -5.18
N SER A 446 -3.83 22.37 -5.77
CA SER A 446 -4.09 23.67 -5.16
C SER A 446 -5.52 24.13 -5.33
N ASP A 447 -6.23 23.63 -6.33
CA ASP A 447 -7.61 24.00 -6.65
C ASP A 447 -8.64 23.08 -5.96
N VAL A 448 -8.24 21.88 -5.53
CA VAL A 448 -9.07 20.92 -4.80
C VAL A 448 -8.32 20.34 -3.61
N ASP A 449 -9.08 19.93 -2.58
CA ASP A 449 -8.49 19.34 -1.36
C ASP A 449 -8.11 17.87 -1.58
N VAL A 450 -8.92 17.12 -2.36
CA VAL A 450 -8.69 15.73 -2.70
C VAL A 450 -9.12 15.42 -4.14
N LEU A 451 -8.57 14.34 -4.71
CA LEU A 451 -9.07 13.71 -5.91
C LEU A 451 -9.78 12.40 -5.56
N LEU A 452 -10.91 12.15 -6.20
CA LEU A 452 -11.69 10.92 -6.05
C LEU A 452 -11.57 10.10 -7.32
N THR A 453 -11.25 8.80 -7.18
CA THR A 453 -11.19 7.84 -8.29
C THR A 453 -11.65 6.46 -7.83
N PRO A 454 -12.04 5.57 -8.72
CA PRO A 454 -12.08 4.14 -8.40
C PRO A 454 -10.67 3.65 -8.00
N SER A 455 -10.58 2.66 -7.11
CA SER A 455 -9.29 2.06 -6.70
C SER A 455 -8.72 1.12 -7.77
N THR A 456 -9.57 0.51 -8.57
CA THR A 456 -9.19 -0.49 -9.58
C THR A 456 -10.15 -0.39 -10.78
N PRO A 457 -9.76 -0.88 -11.97
CA PRO A 457 -10.67 -0.87 -13.13
C PRO A 457 -11.96 -1.67 -12.95
N GLY A 458 -11.93 -2.71 -12.14
CA GLY A 458 -13.07 -3.58 -11.83
C GLY A 458 -12.82 -4.35 -10.55
N PRO A 459 -13.71 -5.30 -10.18
CA PRO A 459 -13.51 -6.21 -9.05
C PRO A 459 -12.26 -7.09 -9.27
N ALA A 460 -11.89 -7.86 -8.25
CA ALA A 460 -10.76 -8.79 -8.35
C ALA A 460 -10.92 -9.73 -9.54
N PRO A 461 -9.95 -9.81 -10.47
CA PRO A 461 -10.02 -10.74 -11.59
C PRO A 461 -9.93 -12.19 -11.13
N GLU A 462 -10.55 -13.08 -11.90
CA GLU A 462 -10.46 -14.52 -11.69
C GLU A 462 -9.04 -15.04 -11.96
N GLY A 463 -8.63 -16.07 -11.23
CA GLY A 463 -7.32 -16.70 -11.32
C GLY A 463 -6.29 -16.09 -10.39
N LEU A 464 -5.19 -16.84 -10.18
CA LEU A 464 -4.10 -16.47 -9.27
C LEU A 464 -2.79 -16.12 -10.01
N ALA A 465 -2.77 -16.18 -11.34
CA ALA A 465 -1.57 -15.89 -12.13
C ALA A 465 -1.23 -14.39 -12.22
N SER A 466 -2.14 -13.52 -11.79
CA SER A 466 -1.97 -12.07 -11.79
C SER A 466 -2.44 -11.47 -10.48
N THR A 467 -1.90 -10.33 -10.10
CA THR A 467 -2.36 -9.51 -8.98
C THR A 467 -3.34 -8.42 -9.40
N GLY A 468 -3.82 -8.43 -10.64
CA GLY A 468 -4.63 -7.38 -11.26
C GLY A 468 -3.82 -6.17 -11.72
N ASP A 469 -4.48 -5.18 -12.29
CA ASP A 469 -3.86 -3.96 -12.83
C ASP A 469 -3.70 -2.89 -11.74
N SER A 470 -2.55 -2.21 -11.73
CA SER A 470 -2.25 -1.09 -10.84
C SER A 470 -2.43 0.29 -11.50
N VAL A 471 -3.02 0.32 -12.68
CA VAL A 471 -3.13 1.53 -13.51
C VAL A 471 -3.71 2.72 -12.73
N PHE A 472 -4.71 2.52 -11.87
CA PHE A 472 -5.32 3.60 -11.08
C PHE A 472 -4.51 4.01 -9.84
N ASN A 473 -3.59 3.18 -9.36
CA ASN A 473 -2.81 3.46 -8.15
C ASN A 473 -1.40 3.99 -8.47
N SER A 474 -0.86 3.62 -9.64
CA SER A 474 0.47 4.05 -10.08
C SER A 474 0.66 5.57 -10.09
N PRO A 475 -0.33 6.41 -10.46
CA PRO A 475 -0.20 7.86 -10.38
C PRO A 475 0.17 8.35 -8.98
N ALA A 476 -0.56 7.92 -7.94
CA ALA A 476 -0.29 8.32 -6.56
C ALA A 476 1.13 7.92 -6.10
N SER A 477 1.62 6.76 -6.53
CA SER A 477 2.96 6.28 -6.21
C SER A 477 4.03 7.06 -6.97
N THR A 478 3.86 7.24 -8.29
CA THR A 478 4.81 7.95 -9.14
C THR A 478 4.99 9.40 -8.72
N PHE A 479 3.89 10.06 -8.32
CA PHE A 479 3.90 11.47 -7.92
C PHE A 479 4.09 11.69 -6.42
N GLY A 480 4.22 10.60 -5.63
CA GLY A 480 4.46 10.65 -4.19
C GLY A 480 3.29 11.17 -3.37
N LEU A 481 2.07 11.18 -3.89
CA LEU A 481 0.87 11.70 -3.23
C LEU A 481 0.34 10.70 -2.20
N PRO A 482 -0.22 11.15 -1.06
CA PRO A 482 -0.95 10.26 -0.17
C PRO A 482 -2.21 9.72 -0.85
N ALA A 483 -2.53 8.45 -0.62
CA ALA A 483 -3.72 7.80 -1.14
C ALA A 483 -4.33 6.85 -0.12
N LEU A 484 -5.65 6.93 0.04
CA LEU A 484 -6.46 6.06 0.86
C LEU A 484 -7.38 5.25 -0.06
N GLY A 485 -7.37 3.92 0.07
CA GLY A 485 -8.35 3.03 -0.54
C GLY A 485 -9.29 2.50 0.53
N LEU A 486 -10.59 2.49 0.26
CA LEU A 486 -11.60 1.97 1.18
C LEU A 486 -12.78 1.36 0.40
N PRO A 487 -13.54 0.42 1.01
CA PRO A 487 -14.68 -0.21 0.34
C PRO A 487 -15.76 0.80 -0.05
N MET A 488 -16.33 0.65 -1.26
CA MET A 488 -17.45 1.48 -1.73
C MET A 488 -18.65 0.68 -2.25
N GLY A 489 -18.66 -0.62 -2.04
CA GLY A 489 -19.74 -1.51 -2.47
C GLY A 489 -19.23 -2.89 -2.87
N PHE A 490 -20.13 -3.64 -3.49
CA PHE A 490 -19.85 -4.99 -4.00
C PHE A 490 -20.36 -5.11 -5.43
N ALA A 491 -19.59 -5.80 -6.27
CA ALA A 491 -20.03 -6.22 -7.59
C ALA A 491 -21.17 -7.28 -7.47
N PRO A 492 -21.97 -7.50 -8.53
CA PRO A 492 -22.97 -8.58 -8.54
C PRO A 492 -22.39 -9.98 -8.25
N SER A 493 -21.10 -10.17 -8.47
CA SER A 493 -20.34 -11.39 -8.11
C SER A 493 -20.07 -11.55 -6.61
N GLY A 494 -20.41 -10.57 -5.77
CA GLY A 494 -20.10 -10.55 -4.35
C GLY A 494 -18.67 -10.10 -4.03
N LEU A 495 -17.88 -9.68 -5.01
CA LEU A 495 -16.52 -9.18 -4.81
C LEU A 495 -16.53 -7.69 -4.44
N PRO A 496 -15.64 -7.25 -3.54
CA PRO A 496 -15.55 -5.85 -3.13
C PRO A 496 -15.14 -4.90 -4.26
N LEU A 497 -15.64 -3.67 -4.19
CA LEU A 497 -15.27 -2.52 -5.02
C LEU A 497 -14.70 -1.43 -4.12
N GLY A 498 -13.67 -0.70 -4.60
CA GLY A 498 -12.94 0.27 -3.78
C GLY A 498 -12.94 1.69 -4.35
N LEU A 499 -13.16 2.66 -3.46
CA LEU A 499 -12.92 4.10 -3.66
C LEU A 499 -11.45 4.41 -3.35
N GLN A 500 -10.82 5.28 -4.15
CA GLN A 500 -9.51 5.86 -3.86
C GLN A 500 -9.63 7.37 -3.67
N ILE A 501 -9.06 7.88 -2.58
CA ILE A 501 -8.98 9.30 -2.25
C ILE A 501 -7.50 9.68 -2.25
N MET A 502 -7.09 10.60 -3.13
CA MET A 502 -5.71 11.11 -3.19
C MET A 502 -5.68 12.57 -2.73
N GLY A 503 -4.65 12.96 -1.98
CA GLY A 503 -4.52 14.31 -1.42
C GLY A 503 -3.22 15.00 -1.77
N ARG A 504 -3.04 16.20 -1.20
CA ARG A 504 -1.78 16.95 -1.27
C ARG A 504 -0.69 16.20 -0.51
N PRO A 505 0.59 16.34 -0.92
CA PRO A 505 1.69 15.80 -0.14
C PRO A 505 1.65 16.29 1.31
N PHE A 506 1.82 15.37 2.26
CA PHE A 506 1.81 15.58 3.71
C PHE A 506 0.46 16.02 4.30
N ASP A 507 -0.62 16.02 3.52
CA ASP A 507 -1.98 16.29 3.98
C ASP A 507 -2.81 15.00 4.11
N GLU A 508 -2.22 13.99 4.75
CA GLU A 508 -2.93 12.74 5.07
C GLU A 508 -4.17 13.01 5.94
N CYS A 509 -4.15 14.07 6.75
CA CYS A 509 -5.30 14.45 7.58
C CYS A 509 -6.57 14.70 6.77
N THR A 510 -6.46 15.44 5.67
CA THR A 510 -7.61 15.72 4.79
C THR A 510 -8.10 14.45 4.10
N VAL A 511 -7.18 13.61 3.60
CA VAL A 511 -7.51 12.33 2.97
C VAL A 511 -8.24 11.40 3.95
N LEU A 512 -7.71 11.26 5.16
CA LEU A 512 -8.30 10.44 6.23
C LEU A 512 -9.66 10.98 6.69
N ARG A 513 -9.79 12.30 6.82
CA ARG A 513 -11.03 12.98 7.22
C ARG A 513 -12.17 12.72 6.22
N VAL A 514 -11.91 12.84 4.91
CA VAL A 514 -12.89 12.52 3.87
C VAL A 514 -13.25 11.04 3.91
N GLY A 515 -12.24 10.15 4.03
CA GLY A 515 -12.46 8.71 4.12
C GLY A 515 -13.27 8.30 5.34
N ALA A 516 -12.97 8.83 6.53
CA ALA A 516 -13.69 8.51 7.76
C ALA A 516 -15.16 8.95 7.72
N ALA A 517 -15.43 10.12 7.13
CA ALA A 517 -16.80 10.59 6.98
C ALA A 517 -17.60 9.74 6.00
N TYR A 518 -16.97 9.28 4.89
CA TYR A 518 -17.58 8.35 3.96
C TYR A 518 -17.84 6.97 4.61
N GLU A 519 -16.84 6.43 5.32
CA GLU A 519 -16.94 5.16 6.04
C GLU A 519 -18.11 5.17 7.04
N ALA A 520 -18.23 6.24 7.84
CA ALA A 520 -19.31 6.39 8.83
C ALA A 520 -20.71 6.51 8.19
N ALA A 521 -20.81 6.94 6.93
CA ALA A 521 -22.06 7.10 6.19
C ALA A 521 -22.47 5.85 5.39
N THR A 522 -21.65 4.79 5.40
CA THR A 522 -21.87 3.59 4.59
C THR A 522 -21.62 2.31 5.40
N PRO A 523 -22.28 1.17 5.07
CA PRO A 523 -22.13 -0.07 5.82
C PRO A 523 -21.02 -0.98 5.32
N TRP A 524 -20.18 -0.53 4.38
CA TRP A 524 -19.30 -1.41 3.63
C TRP A 524 -18.16 -2.00 4.47
N HIS A 525 -17.65 -1.24 5.43
CA HIS A 525 -16.56 -1.67 6.34
C HIS A 525 -16.98 -2.75 7.34
N ASP A 526 -18.29 -2.94 7.56
CA ASP A 526 -18.83 -3.99 8.43
C ASP A 526 -18.96 -5.35 7.75
N GLN A 527 -18.88 -5.38 6.41
CA GLN A 527 -19.00 -6.62 5.66
C GLN A 527 -17.78 -7.53 5.87
N ARG A 528 -18.03 -8.84 5.92
CA ARG A 528 -16.99 -9.86 6.14
C ARG A 528 -17.16 -11.00 5.15
N PRO A 529 -16.05 -11.61 4.66
CA PRO A 529 -16.14 -12.84 3.90
C PRO A 529 -16.66 -13.99 4.76
N ALA A 530 -17.44 -14.87 4.16
CA ALA A 530 -17.91 -16.10 4.81
C ALA A 530 -16.80 -17.16 4.79
N LEU A 531 -16.06 -17.32 5.90
CA LEU A 531 -14.92 -18.24 6.08
C LEU A 531 -15.08 -19.08 7.34
#